data_e3751bd6019ea35e1a261d173c9538cb
#
_entry.id   e3751bd6019ea35e1a261d173c9538cb
#
_cell.length_a   1.000
_cell.length_b   1.000
_cell.length_c   1.000
_cell.angle_alpha   90.00
_cell.angle_beta   90.00
_cell.angle_gamma   90.00
#
_symmetry.space_group_name_H-M   'P 1'
#
loop_
_entity.id
_entity.type
_entity.pdbx_description
1 polymer ?
#
loop_
_entity_poly.entity_id
_entity_poly.type
_entity_poly.pdbx_seq_one_letter_code
_entity_poly.pdbx_strand_id
1 'polypeptide(L)'
;MIYFDNAATTLQKPDCVKEAMIKALDQMGNSGRGVHEASLYAGRTIYRARESLARLLGAGEPEQVVFTANATESLNLAISGLLERGDHVITTAWEHNSVLRPLYRQTGVELSVLPVRSGTGEERRQGLLDWKRLEETVK
;
A
#
# COMPACT_ATOMS: atom_id res chain seq x y z
N MET A 1 11.27 22.49 -14.53
CA MET A 1 10.31 22.43 -13.39
C MET A 1 10.87 21.51 -12.33
N ILE A 2 10.94 21.94 -11.09
CA ILE A 2 11.33 21.08 -9.96
C ILE A 2 10.03 20.48 -9.39
N TYR A 3 9.98 19.13 -9.24
CA TYR A 3 8.80 18.42 -8.77
C TYR A 3 9.16 17.59 -7.55
N PHE A 4 8.56 17.90 -6.41
CA PHE A 4 8.84 17.27 -5.11
C PHE A 4 7.68 16.41 -4.56
N ASP A 5 6.68 16.11 -5.39
CA ASP A 5 5.48 15.37 -4.97
C ASP A 5 5.39 13.96 -5.59
N ASN A 6 6.54 13.34 -5.86
CA ASN A 6 6.58 11.97 -6.42
C ASN A 6 5.99 10.91 -5.47
N ALA A 7 5.93 11.20 -4.18
CA ALA A 7 5.30 10.31 -3.19
C ALA A 7 3.79 10.19 -3.40
N ALA A 8 3.13 11.28 -3.81
CA ALA A 8 1.71 11.26 -4.16
C ALA A 8 1.50 10.62 -5.55
N THR A 9 2.27 11.04 -6.55
CA THR A 9 2.28 10.45 -7.89
C THR A 9 3.54 10.82 -8.64
N THR A 10 4.08 9.89 -9.42
CA THR A 10 5.23 10.14 -10.28
C THR A 10 4.82 10.98 -11.49
N LEU A 11 5.37 12.20 -11.62
CA LEU A 11 5.06 13.08 -12.76
C LEU A 11 5.66 12.54 -14.06
N GLN A 12 6.98 12.28 -14.04
CA GLN A 12 7.69 11.74 -15.20
C GLN A 12 7.73 10.21 -15.11
N LYS A 13 6.89 9.58 -15.93
CA LYS A 13 6.92 8.11 -16.04
C LYS A 13 8.01 7.71 -17.04
N PRO A 14 8.82 6.68 -16.75
CA PRO A 14 9.76 6.12 -17.71
C PRO A 14 9.07 5.75 -19.03
N ASP A 15 9.79 5.85 -20.14
CA ASP A 15 9.21 5.56 -21.47
C ASP A 15 8.75 4.11 -21.60
N CYS A 16 9.47 3.16 -20.98
CA CYS A 16 9.04 1.77 -20.93
C CYS A 16 7.64 1.57 -20.30
N VAL A 17 7.22 2.43 -19.37
CA VAL A 17 5.87 2.38 -18.79
C VAL A 17 4.83 2.81 -19.82
N LYS A 18 5.09 3.90 -20.55
CA LYS A 18 4.20 4.37 -21.61
C LYS A 18 4.04 3.35 -22.72
N GLU A 19 5.15 2.77 -23.17
CA GLU A 19 5.18 1.73 -24.21
C GLU A 19 4.39 0.47 -23.77
N ALA A 20 4.60 0.04 -22.51
CA ALA A 20 3.88 -1.10 -21.97
C ALA A 20 2.36 -0.84 -21.87
N MET A 21 1.94 0.39 -21.53
CA MET A 21 0.53 0.75 -21.49
C MET A 21 -0.09 0.76 -22.89
N ILE A 22 0.57 1.34 -23.89
CA ILE A 22 0.10 1.33 -25.29
C ILE A 22 -0.04 -0.11 -25.77
N LYS A 23 1.00 -0.93 -25.56
CA LYS A 23 0.98 -2.34 -25.95
C LYS A 23 -0.16 -3.13 -25.26
N ALA A 24 -0.44 -2.82 -24.00
CA ALA A 24 -1.55 -3.43 -23.28
C ALA A 24 -2.91 -3.07 -23.90
N LEU A 25 -3.12 -1.81 -24.25
CA LEU A 25 -4.35 -1.35 -24.90
C LEU A 25 -4.58 -2.01 -26.27
N ASP A 26 -3.51 -2.23 -27.03
CA ASP A 26 -3.59 -2.80 -28.39
C ASP A 26 -3.74 -4.32 -28.41
N GLN A 27 -3.20 -5.04 -27.42
CA GLN A 27 -2.99 -6.49 -27.52
C GLN A 27 -3.64 -7.31 -26.41
N MET A 28 -4.09 -6.68 -25.31
CA MET A 28 -4.63 -7.42 -24.17
C MET A 28 -6.15 -7.52 -24.20
N GLY A 29 -6.64 -8.75 -23.97
CA GLY A 29 -8.04 -9.03 -23.70
C GLY A 29 -8.31 -9.17 -22.19
N ASN A 30 -9.46 -9.76 -21.87
CA ASN A 30 -9.82 -10.05 -20.47
C ASN A 30 -8.97 -11.20 -19.93
N SER A 31 -8.16 -10.92 -18.91
CA SER A 31 -7.24 -11.92 -18.31
C SER A 31 -7.96 -13.01 -17.51
N GLY A 32 -9.19 -12.81 -17.10
CA GLY A 32 -9.95 -13.74 -16.26
C GLY A 32 -10.88 -14.68 -17.05
N ARG A 33 -11.13 -14.41 -18.32
CA ARG A 33 -12.08 -15.17 -19.15
C ARG A 33 -11.60 -15.28 -20.58
N GLY A 34 -11.43 -16.49 -21.05
CA GLY A 34 -11.06 -16.79 -22.41
C GLY A 34 -9.72 -17.50 -22.52
N VAL A 35 -9.61 -18.30 -23.60
CA VAL A 35 -8.42 -19.08 -23.92
C VAL A 35 -7.75 -18.61 -25.22
N HIS A 36 -8.20 -17.47 -25.76
CA HIS A 36 -7.63 -16.87 -26.96
C HIS A 36 -6.34 -16.09 -26.61
N GLU A 37 -5.52 -15.85 -27.60
CA GLU A 37 -4.18 -15.29 -27.45
C GLU A 37 -4.13 -13.99 -26.65
N ALA A 38 -5.05 -13.05 -26.90
CA ALA A 38 -5.10 -11.77 -26.16
C ALA A 38 -5.39 -11.95 -24.67
N SER A 39 -6.25 -12.91 -24.29
CA SER A 39 -6.52 -13.21 -22.87
C SER A 39 -5.35 -13.90 -22.19
N LEU A 40 -4.70 -14.84 -22.87
CA LEU A 40 -3.49 -15.50 -22.36
C LEU A 40 -2.33 -14.52 -22.22
N TYR A 41 -2.19 -13.59 -23.16
CA TYR A 41 -1.17 -12.54 -23.08
C TYR A 41 -1.40 -11.62 -21.85
N ALA A 42 -2.64 -11.19 -21.63
CA ALA A 42 -2.99 -10.40 -20.44
C ALA A 42 -2.70 -11.17 -19.13
N GLY A 43 -3.13 -12.43 -19.05
CA GLY A 43 -2.87 -13.27 -17.87
C GLY A 43 -1.38 -13.45 -17.58
N ARG A 44 -0.58 -13.76 -18.61
CA ARG A 44 0.89 -13.88 -18.47
C ARG A 44 1.54 -12.57 -18.03
N THR A 45 1.06 -11.45 -18.52
CA THR A 45 1.61 -10.13 -18.14
C THR A 45 1.35 -9.83 -16.67
N ILE A 46 0.13 -10.08 -16.18
CA ILE A 46 -0.21 -9.93 -14.76
C ILE A 46 0.64 -10.86 -13.90
N TYR A 47 0.79 -12.12 -14.31
CA TYR A 47 1.59 -13.09 -13.56
C TYR A 47 3.06 -12.66 -13.45
N ARG A 48 3.69 -12.24 -14.56
CA ARG A 48 5.06 -11.72 -14.57
C ARG A 48 5.23 -10.49 -13.68
N ALA A 49 4.23 -9.61 -13.62
CA ALA A 49 4.25 -8.48 -12.71
C ALA A 49 4.23 -8.93 -11.24
N ARG A 50 3.42 -9.94 -10.89
CA ARG A 50 3.42 -10.57 -9.56
C ARG A 50 4.76 -11.19 -9.21
N GLU A 51 5.36 -11.97 -10.13
CA GLU A 51 6.70 -12.55 -9.93
C GLU A 51 7.76 -11.49 -9.65
N SER A 52 7.72 -10.38 -10.38
CA SER A 52 8.68 -9.29 -10.21
C SER A 52 8.51 -8.59 -8.87
N LEU A 53 7.27 -8.35 -8.45
CA LEU A 53 6.95 -7.74 -7.15
C LEU A 53 7.23 -8.70 -5.98
N ALA A 54 6.92 -9.97 -6.12
CA ALA A 54 7.24 -10.98 -5.12
C ALA A 54 8.75 -11.02 -4.84
N ARG A 55 9.58 -11.05 -5.90
CA ARG A 55 11.05 -10.97 -5.76
C ARG A 55 11.51 -9.67 -5.09
N LEU A 56 10.94 -8.53 -5.49
CA LEU A 56 11.30 -7.22 -4.94
C LEU A 56 10.97 -7.10 -3.45
N LEU A 57 9.84 -7.66 -3.04
CA LEU A 57 9.32 -7.58 -1.68
C LEU A 57 9.75 -8.75 -0.79
N GLY A 58 10.44 -9.74 -1.34
CA GLY A 58 10.83 -10.94 -0.59
C GLY A 58 9.67 -11.88 -0.27
N ALA A 59 8.56 -11.79 -1.01
CA ALA A 59 7.46 -12.75 -0.90
C ALA A 59 7.87 -14.09 -1.53
N GLY A 60 7.40 -15.20 -0.96
CA GLY A 60 7.78 -16.54 -1.41
C GLY A 60 7.20 -16.89 -2.78
N GLU A 61 5.93 -16.55 -3.01
CA GLU A 61 5.19 -16.96 -4.20
C GLU A 61 4.47 -15.76 -4.85
N PRO A 62 4.35 -15.73 -6.20
CA PRO A 62 3.65 -14.67 -6.92
C PRO A 62 2.17 -14.50 -6.51
N GLU A 63 1.54 -15.57 -6.05
CA GLU A 63 0.15 -15.60 -5.59
C GLU A 63 -0.07 -14.79 -4.31
N GLN A 64 0.99 -14.53 -3.55
CA GLN A 64 0.95 -13.64 -2.37
C GLN A 64 0.84 -12.17 -2.75
N VAL A 65 1.02 -11.83 -4.02
CA VAL A 65 0.85 -10.46 -4.52
C VAL A 65 -0.55 -10.28 -5.09
N VAL A 66 -1.35 -9.46 -4.44
CA VAL A 66 -2.71 -9.12 -4.88
C VAL A 66 -2.75 -7.69 -5.38
N PHE A 67 -3.26 -7.48 -6.59
CA PHE A 67 -3.49 -6.15 -7.14
C PHE A 67 -4.86 -5.62 -6.72
N THR A 68 -4.90 -4.35 -6.33
CA THR A 68 -6.12 -3.60 -6.03
C THR A 68 -6.16 -2.33 -6.88
N ALA A 69 -7.29 -1.65 -6.89
CA ALA A 69 -7.44 -0.42 -7.68
C ALA A 69 -6.56 0.74 -7.18
N ASN A 70 -6.25 0.77 -5.87
CA ASN A 70 -5.42 1.80 -5.24
C ASN A 70 -4.98 1.38 -3.84
N ALA A 71 -4.05 2.17 -3.26
CA ALA A 71 -3.54 1.93 -1.90
C ALA A 71 -4.64 1.97 -0.82
N THR A 72 -5.66 2.80 -0.99
CA THR A 72 -6.78 2.86 -0.04
C THR A 72 -7.52 1.53 0.03
N GLU A 73 -7.80 0.91 -1.11
CA GLU A 73 -8.44 -0.41 -1.17
C GLU A 73 -7.54 -1.48 -0.54
N SER A 74 -6.24 -1.49 -0.88
CA SER A 74 -5.27 -2.42 -0.29
C SER A 74 -5.24 -2.33 1.23
N LEU A 75 -5.16 -1.12 1.78
CA LEU A 75 -5.12 -0.88 3.23
C LEU A 75 -6.44 -1.28 3.91
N ASN A 76 -7.58 -0.96 3.29
CA ASN A 76 -8.88 -1.38 3.83
C ASN A 76 -9.02 -2.91 3.83
N LEU A 77 -8.58 -3.57 2.76
CA LEU A 77 -8.62 -5.03 2.65
C LEU A 77 -7.72 -5.67 3.72
N ALA A 78 -6.49 -5.19 3.87
CA ALA A 78 -5.54 -5.69 4.85
C ALA A 78 -6.04 -5.47 6.30
N ILE A 79 -6.45 -4.24 6.64
CA ILE A 79 -6.91 -3.91 7.99
C ILE A 79 -8.17 -4.71 8.35
N SER A 80 -9.14 -4.80 7.44
CA SER A 80 -10.38 -5.52 7.71
C SER A 80 -10.24 -7.04 7.67
N GLY A 81 -9.24 -7.56 6.96
CA GLY A 81 -9.03 -9.00 6.80
C GLY A 81 -8.05 -9.61 7.80
N LEU A 82 -7.17 -8.81 8.41
CA LEU A 82 -6.14 -9.31 9.34
C LEU A 82 -6.52 -9.11 10.81
N LEU A 83 -7.31 -8.07 11.11
CA LEU A 83 -7.64 -7.75 12.50
C LEU A 83 -8.81 -8.59 12.99
N GLU A 84 -8.62 -9.15 14.16
CA GLU A 84 -9.62 -9.94 14.88
C GLU A 84 -10.05 -9.22 16.17
N ARG A 85 -11.17 -9.70 16.73
CA ARG A 85 -11.68 -9.17 17.99
C ARG A 85 -10.73 -9.51 19.15
N GLY A 86 -10.27 -8.48 19.86
CA GLY A 86 -9.30 -8.61 20.95
C GLY A 86 -7.88 -8.19 20.55
N ASP A 87 -7.64 -7.94 19.26
CA ASP A 87 -6.35 -7.42 18.81
C ASP A 87 -6.08 -6.02 19.33
N HIS A 88 -4.80 -5.72 19.56
CA HIS A 88 -4.30 -4.39 19.86
C HIS A 88 -3.52 -3.84 18.66
N VAL A 89 -3.97 -2.70 18.14
CA VAL A 89 -3.33 -2.02 17.00
C VAL A 89 -2.70 -0.71 17.46
N ILE A 90 -1.46 -0.51 17.08
CA ILE A 90 -0.74 0.72 17.33
C ILE A 90 -0.57 1.45 15.99
N THR A 91 -0.95 2.71 15.95
CA THR A 91 -0.81 3.58 14.77
C THR A 91 -0.31 4.96 15.18
N THR A 92 -0.04 5.84 14.22
CA THR A 92 0.43 7.20 14.49
C THR A 92 -0.64 8.23 14.15
N ALA A 93 -0.54 9.43 14.75
CA ALA A 93 -1.42 10.55 14.42
C ALA A 93 -1.17 11.12 13.00
N TRP A 94 -0.13 10.66 12.30
CA TRP A 94 0.23 11.11 10.96
C TRP A 94 -0.27 10.22 9.84
N GLU A 95 -1.01 9.19 10.20
CA GLU A 95 -1.53 8.28 9.21
C GLU A 95 -2.55 8.96 8.29
N HIS A 96 -2.52 8.51 7.05
CA HIS A 96 -3.51 8.92 6.07
C HIS A 96 -4.90 8.34 6.43
N ASN A 97 -5.97 9.00 6.02
CA ASN A 97 -7.34 8.55 6.22
C ASN A 97 -7.65 7.13 5.72
N SER A 98 -6.89 6.64 4.74
CA SER A 98 -6.99 5.25 4.26
C SER A 98 -6.59 4.21 5.30
N VAL A 99 -5.83 4.61 6.32
CA VAL A 99 -5.47 3.79 7.49
C VAL A 99 -6.42 4.06 8.65
N LEU A 100 -6.58 5.34 9.02
CA LEU A 100 -7.35 5.68 10.22
C LEU A 100 -8.82 5.33 10.12
N ARG A 101 -9.46 5.57 8.97
CA ARG A 101 -10.90 5.29 8.81
C ARG A 101 -11.25 3.81 8.96
N PRO A 102 -10.58 2.85 8.31
CA PRO A 102 -10.85 1.44 8.53
C PRO A 102 -10.53 1.00 9.96
N LEU A 103 -9.47 1.54 10.61
CA LEU A 103 -9.15 1.23 12.02
C LEU A 103 -10.26 1.69 12.97
N TYR A 104 -10.77 2.92 12.81
CA TYR A 104 -11.88 3.42 13.65
C TYR A 104 -13.21 2.66 13.45
N ARG A 105 -13.35 1.91 12.36
CA ARG A 105 -14.53 1.07 12.12
C ARG A 105 -14.44 -0.31 12.76
N GLN A 106 -13.25 -0.74 13.16
CA GLN A 106 -13.08 -2.05 13.79
C GLN A 106 -13.75 -2.06 15.16
N THR A 107 -14.62 -3.04 15.38
CA THR A 107 -15.30 -3.24 16.66
C THR A 107 -14.61 -4.34 17.45
N GLY A 108 -14.24 -4.05 18.69
CA GLY A 108 -13.58 -5.02 19.56
C GLY A 108 -12.07 -5.12 19.36
N VAL A 109 -11.49 -4.18 18.66
CA VAL A 109 -10.03 -3.98 18.53
C VAL A 109 -9.62 -2.82 19.43
N GLU A 110 -8.55 -2.97 20.19
CA GLU A 110 -7.95 -1.89 20.98
C GLU A 110 -7.08 -1.06 20.05
N LEU A 111 -7.34 0.25 19.93
CA LEU A 111 -6.59 1.15 19.06
C LEU A 111 -5.79 2.18 19.87
N SER A 112 -4.46 2.11 19.79
CA SER A 112 -3.54 3.10 20.34
C SER A 112 -2.99 4.01 19.24
N VAL A 113 -3.31 5.31 19.33
CA VAL A 113 -2.81 6.32 18.41
C VAL A 113 -1.65 7.07 19.06
N LEU A 114 -0.45 6.88 18.56
CA LEU A 114 0.74 7.54 19.08
C LEU A 114 0.78 9.00 18.62
N PRO A 115 0.91 9.95 19.55
CA PRO A 115 1.04 11.36 19.19
C PRO A 115 2.39 11.62 18.52
N VAL A 116 2.38 12.64 17.67
CA VAL A 116 3.62 13.16 17.08
C VAL A 116 4.13 14.27 17.97
N ARG A 117 5.43 14.26 18.27
CA ARG A 117 6.05 15.35 19.06
C ARG A 117 6.06 16.63 18.24
N SER A 118 5.41 17.66 18.73
CA SER A 118 5.59 19.03 18.27
C SER A 118 6.64 19.70 19.16
N GLY A 119 7.83 19.95 18.62
CA GLY A 119 8.88 20.68 19.36
C GLY A 119 8.59 22.17 19.39
N THR A 120 8.69 22.80 20.57
CA THR A 120 8.75 24.26 20.74
C THR A 120 10.20 24.64 21.07
N GLY A 121 10.79 25.62 20.36
CA GLY A 121 12.15 26.10 20.57
C GLY A 121 13.20 25.58 19.58
N GLU A 122 14.48 25.66 19.93
CA GLU A 122 15.61 25.25 19.07
C GLU A 122 15.63 23.74 18.75
N GLU A 123 14.95 22.94 19.55
CA GLU A 123 14.74 21.50 19.30
C GLU A 123 13.50 21.25 18.39
N ARG A 124 13.36 21.98 17.31
CA ARG A 124 12.31 21.73 16.30
C ARG A 124 12.53 20.42 15.54
N ARG A 125 12.49 19.32 16.22
CA ARG A 125 12.33 18.00 15.64
C ARG A 125 10.83 17.72 15.43
N GLN A 126 10.19 18.55 14.60
CA GLN A 126 8.82 18.31 14.18
C GLN A 126 8.75 16.97 13.45
N GLY A 127 7.83 16.14 13.86
CA GLY A 127 7.53 14.91 13.15
C GLY A 127 8.26 13.67 13.58
N LEU A 128 8.85 13.65 14.76
CA LEU A 128 9.44 12.42 15.29
C LEU A 128 8.41 11.65 16.12
N LEU A 129 8.39 10.34 15.89
CA LEU A 129 7.64 9.40 16.70
C LEU A 129 8.20 9.40 18.13
N ASP A 130 7.33 9.33 19.12
CA ASP A 130 7.72 9.14 20.51
C ASP A 130 8.04 7.65 20.76
N TRP A 131 9.31 7.28 20.54
CA TRP A 131 9.78 5.91 20.69
C TRP A 131 9.56 5.35 22.10
N LYS A 132 9.75 6.18 23.14
CA LYS A 132 9.52 5.76 24.51
C LYS A 132 8.06 5.37 24.73
N ARG A 133 7.14 6.19 24.21
CA ARG A 133 5.72 5.89 24.29
C ARG A 133 5.31 4.68 23.45
N LEU A 134 5.99 4.43 22.32
CA LEU A 134 5.79 3.21 21.56
C LEU A 134 6.15 1.99 22.40
N GLU A 135 7.34 1.98 23.02
CA GLU A 135 7.80 0.88 23.88
C GLU A 135 6.86 0.62 25.07
N GLU A 136 6.32 1.68 25.67
CA GLU A 136 5.33 1.60 26.77
C GLU A 136 3.97 1.06 26.29
N THR A 137 3.64 1.22 25.01
CA THR A 137 2.35 0.83 24.44
C THR A 137 2.37 -0.60 23.91
N VAL A 138 3.54 -1.10 23.50
CA VAL A 138 3.73 -2.50 23.10
C VAL A 138 3.69 -3.38 24.37
N LYS A 139 2.63 -4.15 24.53
CA LYS A 139 2.42 -5.05 25.67
C LYS A 139 2.85 -6.48 25.32
#